data_bfb53c4f9f9336cb6f29099dbc58ac18
#
_entry.id   bfb53c4f9f9336cb6f29099dbc58ac18
#
_cell.length_a   1.000
_cell.length_b   1.000
_cell.length_c   1.000
_cell.angle_alpha   90.00
_cell.angle_beta   90.00
_cell.angle_gamma   90.00
#
_symmetry.space_group_name_H-M   'P 1'
#
loop_
_entity.id
_entity.type
_entity.pdbx_description
1 polymer ?
#
loop_
_entity_poly.entity_id
_entity_poly.type
_entity_poly.pdbx_seq_one_letter_code
_entity_poly.pdbx_strand_id
1 'polypeptide(L)'
;DKNDFISFIKIRNKHMFDIHENILNKVTNDNHMIDIVKMAEETEDSSFIRLCYNYIPLTFGRRHGDPSRPWNNFDIKVKDKFDKQLLYYEGNWRDIFQNWEALSISYPLALESMLSNFVNNCTADGYNPYRITRDGIDWEIFEPDNGWSNIGYWNDHQIIYLLKFLEHLSRFNNHILINFLDKDIFSYANVPYEIKDFDQLIDDPKLTINFDFKKNDKINHLIEAVGTDGKL
;
A
#
# COMPACT_ATOMS: atom_id res chain seq x y z
N ASP A 1 -18.51 2.93 -2.86
CA ASP A 1 -19.42 2.40 -1.81
C ASP A 1 -18.96 2.92 -0.45
N LYS A 2 -19.84 3.64 0.25
CA LYS A 2 -19.61 4.20 1.59
C LYS A 2 -19.11 3.15 2.59
N ASN A 3 -19.77 2.00 2.63
CA ASN A 3 -19.46 0.96 3.61
C ASN A 3 -18.07 0.36 3.36
N ASP A 4 -17.66 0.26 2.10
CA ASP A 4 -16.32 -0.20 1.76
C ASP A 4 -15.25 0.79 2.20
N PHE A 5 -15.44 2.09 1.94
CA PHE A 5 -14.54 3.14 2.40
C PHE A 5 -14.41 3.17 3.94
N ILE A 6 -15.54 3.13 4.66
CA ILE A 6 -15.56 3.09 6.13
C ILE A 6 -14.82 1.85 6.65
N SER A 7 -15.06 0.69 6.03
CA SER A 7 -14.35 -0.56 6.37
C SER A 7 -12.85 -0.45 6.14
N PHE A 8 -12.44 0.18 5.03
CA PHE A 8 -11.03 0.42 4.73
C PHE A 8 -10.36 1.27 5.83
N ILE A 9 -10.93 2.40 6.19
CA ILE A 9 -10.39 3.27 7.26
C ILE A 9 -10.27 2.50 8.57
N LYS A 10 -11.31 1.75 8.95
CA LYS A 10 -11.33 0.98 10.21
C LYS A 10 -10.28 -0.11 10.26
N ILE A 11 -10.04 -0.81 9.16
CA ILE A 11 -9.03 -1.88 9.08
C ILE A 11 -7.62 -1.28 9.12
N ARG A 12 -7.43 -0.21 8.36
CA ARG A 12 -6.13 0.45 8.25
C ARG A 12 -5.75 1.15 9.56
N ASN A 13 -6.67 1.94 10.13
CA ASN A 13 -6.38 2.71 11.33
C ASN A 13 -7.65 2.95 12.17
N LYS A 14 -7.79 2.14 13.23
CA LYS A 14 -8.94 2.23 14.17
C LYS A 14 -9.00 3.59 14.87
N HIS A 15 -7.85 4.17 15.21
CA HIS A 15 -7.80 5.45 15.89
C HIS A 15 -8.31 6.59 15.00
N MET A 16 -7.92 6.62 13.74
CA MET A 16 -8.45 7.58 12.76
C MET A 16 -9.93 7.38 12.50
N PHE A 17 -10.38 6.13 12.49
CA PHE A 17 -11.81 5.81 12.38
C PHE A 17 -12.61 6.42 13.55
N ASP A 18 -12.13 6.24 14.78
CA ASP A 18 -12.83 6.73 15.99
C ASP A 18 -12.83 8.26 16.07
N ILE A 19 -11.70 8.92 15.80
CA ILE A 19 -11.60 10.38 15.86
C ILE A 19 -12.46 11.08 14.80
N HIS A 20 -12.48 10.52 13.57
CA HIS A 20 -13.15 11.14 12.44
C HIS A 20 -14.52 10.52 12.13
N GLU A 21 -15.16 9.83 13.09
CA GLU A 21 -16.46 9.20 12.91
C GLU A 21 -17.52 10.20 12.39
N ASN A 22 -17.50 11.43 12.86
CA ASN A 22 -18.40 12.49 12.43
C ASN A 22 -18.26 12.86 10.95
N ILE A 23 -17.04 12.83 10.40
CA ILE A 23 -16.76 13.05 8.97
C ILE A 23 -17.18 11.80 8.17
N LEU A 24 -16.79 10.61 8.64
CA LEU A 24 -17.16 9.34 8.01
C LEU A 24 -18.67 9.16 7.88
N ASN A 25 -19.43 9.64 8.85
CA ASN A 25 -20.89 9.60 8.81
C ASN A 25 -21.50 10.51 7.73
N LYS A 26 -20.81 11.60 7.34
CA LYS A 26 -21.25 12.50 6.25
C LYS A 26 -21.00 11.91 4.86
N VAL A 27 -20.10 10.94 4.72
CA VAL A 27 -19.84 10.29 3.43
C VAL A 27 -21.09 9.56 2.97
N THR A 28 -21.41 9.69 1.69
CA THR A 28 -22.54 9.03 1.01
C THR A 28 -22.04 8.22 -0.19
N ASN A 29 -22.91 7.40 -0.78
CA ASN A 29 -22.56 6.66 -2.00
C ASN A 29 -22.42 7.57 -3.25
N ASP A 30 -22.92 8.80 -3.16
CA ASP A 30 -22.87 9.76 -4.27
C ASP A 30 -21.57 10.58 -4.27
N ASN A 31 -20.79 10.50 -3.19
CA ASN A 31 -19.50 11.18 -3.14
C ASN A 31 -18.47 10.53 -4.08
N HIS A 32 -17.81 11.34 -4.88
CA HIS A 32 -16.61 10.95 -5.60
C HIS A 32 -15.38 10.96 -4.68
N MET A 33 -14.30 10.31 -5.12
CA MET A 33 -13.04 10.28 -4.34
C MET A 33 -12.53 11.68 -4.00
N ILE A 34 -12.63 12.60 -4.95
CA ILE A 34 -12.22 13.99 -4.75
C ILE A 34 -13.01 14.69 -3.63
N ASP A 35 -14.29 14.36 -3.46
CA ASP A 35 -15.12 14.94 -2.38
C ASP A 35 -14.69 14.40 -1.01
N ILE A 36 -14.38 13.10 -0.96
CA ILE A 36 -13.88 12.45 0.26
C ILE A 36 -12.54 13.05 0.69
N VAL A 37 -11.63 13.25 -0.26
CA VAL A 37 -10.33 13.88 0.00
C VAL A 37 -10.50 15.30 0.50
N LYS A 38 -11.38 16.10 -0.12
CA LYS A 38 -11.66 17.47 0.35
C LYS A 38 -12.22 17.49 1.77
N MET A 39 -13.15 16.59 2.10
CA MET A 39 -13.68 16.49 3.47
C MET A 39 -12.58 16.07 4.47
N ALA A 40 -11.62 15.28 4.05
CA ALA A 40 -10.48 14.91 4.88
C ALA A 40 -9.52 16.10 5.06
N GLU A 41 -9.25 16.86 4.01
CA GLU A 41 -8.39 18.08 4.07
C GLU A 41 -8.93 19.13 5.03
N GLU A 42 -10.26 19.26 5.17
CA GLU A 42 -10.89 20.13 6.15
C GLU A 42 -10.59 19.73 7.61
N THR A 43 -10.12 18.52 7.87
CA THR A 43 -9.74 18.07 9.22
C THR A 43 -8.36 18.52 9.65
N GLU A 44 -7.50 18.91 8.72
CA GLU A 44 -6.09 19.22 8.93
C GLU A 44 -5.28 18.06 9.59
N ASP A 45 -5.82 16.85 9.60
CA ASP A 45 -5.17 15.65 10.13
C ASP A 45 -4.44 14.90 9.00
N SER A 46 -3.13 15.07 8.92
CA SER A 46 -2.28 14.47 7.90
C SER A 46 -2.44 12.95 7.78
N SER A 47 -2.64 12.25 8.90
CA SER A 47 -2.82 10.79 8.93
C SER A 47 -4.15 10.37 8.31
N PHE A 48 -5.22 11.09 8.61
CA PHE A 48 -6.53 10.84 8.03
C PHE A 48 -6.57 11.20 6.54
N ILE A 49 -5.98 12.34 6.17
CA ILE A 49 -5.84 12.76 4.76
C ILE A 49 -5.06 11.71 3.96
N ARG A 50 -3.92 11.23 4.48
CA ARG A 50 -3.12 10.16 3.87
C ARG A 50 -3.95 8.91 3.62
N LEU A 51 -4.73 8.46 4.62
CA LEU A 51 -5.61 7.29 4.48
C LEU A 51 -6.63 7.47 3.36
N CYS A 52 -7.24 8.66 3.26
CA CYS A 52 -8.19 8.95 2.19
C CYS A 52 -7.54 8.92 0.81
N TYR A 53 -6.32 9.44 0.66
CA TYR A 53 -5.55 9.31 -0.57
C TYR A 53 -5.17 7.85 -0.89
N ASN A 54 -4.92 7.02 0.13
CA ASN A 54 -4.57 5.61 -0.08
C ASN A 54 -5.75 4.72 -0.49
N TYR A 55 -6.98 5.19 -0.32
CA TYR A 55 -8.16 4.42 -0.72
C TYR A 55 -8.34 4.38 -2.23
N ILE A 56 -8.43 3.18 -2.80
CA ILE A 56 -8.76 2.96 -4.22
C ILE A 56 -9.88 1.93 -4.31
N PRO A 57 -11.07 2.31 -4.82
CA PRO A 57 -12.22 1.42 -4.95
C PRO A 57 -12.11 0.52 -6.18
N LEU A 58 -11.12 -0.34 -6.22
CA LEU A 58 -10.87 -1.28 -7.31
C LEU A 58 -11.01 -2.74 -6.87
N THR A 59 -11.35 -3.58 -7.83
CA THR A 59 -11.23 -5.04 -7.71
C THR A 59 -10.14 -5.50 -8.66
N PHE A 60 -9.10 -6.09 -8.10
CA PHE A 60 -8.01 -6.67 -8.87
C PHE A 60 -7.50 -7.93 -8.17
N GLY A 61 -7.31 -8.99 -8.92
CA GLY A 61 -6.67 -10.18 -8.42
C GLY A 61 -6.03 -10.92 -9.58
N ARG A 62 -4.79 -11.34 -9.39
CA ARG A 62 -4.09 -12.22 -10.31
C ARG A 62 -3.81 -13.55 -9.62
N ARG A 63 -4.42 -14.61 -10.13
CA ARG A 63 -4.14 -15.96 -9.66
C ARG A 63 -2.83 -16.42 -10.26
N HIS A 64 -1.83 -16.66 -9.42
CA HIS A 64 -0.64 -17.40 -9.78
C HIS A 64 -0.79 -18.84 -9.27
N GLY A 65 -0.99 -19.76 -10.19
CA GLY A 65 -1.04 -21.17 -9.91
C GLY A 65 0.23 -21.91 -10.38
N ASP A 66 1.35 -21.21 -10.49
CA ASP A 66 2.61 -21.80 -10.90
C ASP A 66 3.26 -22.53 -9.72
N PRO A 67 3.37 -23.87 -9.74
CA PRO A 67 4.00 -24.64 -8.67
C PRO A 67 5.48 -24.27 -8.45
N SER A 68 6.15 -23.68 -9.46
CA SER A 68 7.53 -23.18 -9.34
C SER A 68 7.64 -21.88 -8.57
N ARG A 69 6.49 -21.24 -8.24
CA ARG A 69 6.42 -19.97 -7.51
C ARG A 69 5.39 -20.06 -6.39
N PRO A 70 5.62 -20.90 -5.38
CA PRO A 70 4.65 -21.13 -4.29
C PRO A 70 4.36 -19.88 -3.46
N TRP A 71 5.26 -18.89 -3.46
CA TRP A 71 5.09 -17.59 -2.83
C TRP A 71 4.08 -16.67 -3.54
N ASN A 72 3.71 -16.97 -4.79
CA ASN A 72 2.73 -16.20 -5.56
C ASN A 72 1.30 -16.73 -5.34
N ASN A 73 0.93 -16.99 -4.11
CA ASN A 73 -0.39 -17.50 -3.76
C ASN A 73 -1.28 -16.35 -3.31
N PHE A 74 -2.06 -15.79 -4.25
CA PHE A 74 -2.98 -14.67 -3.99
C PHE A 74 -4.42 -15.11 -4.18
N ASP A 75 -5.29 -14.59 -3.31
CA ASP A 75 -6.71 -14.77 -3.42
C ASP A 75 -7.34 -13.77 -4.38
N ILE A 76 -8.20 -14.25 -5.27
CA ILE A 76 -9.08 -13.39 -6.06
C ILE A 76 -10.41 -13.28 -5.35
N LYS A 77 -10.60 -12.19 -4.61
CA LYS A 77 -11.82 -11.93 -3.86
C LYS A 77 -12.69 -10.95 -4.63
N VAL A 78 -13.53 -11.46 -5.53
CA VAL A 78 -14.46 -10.62 -6.32
C VAL A 78 -15.84 -10.54 -5.72
N LYS A 79 -16.24 -11.52 -4.91
CA LYS A 79 -17.55 -11.58 -4.27
C LYS A 79 -17.45 -12.11 -2.84
N ASP A 80 -18.35 -11.66 -1.99
CA ASP A 80 -18.51 -12.21 -0.64
C ASP A 80 -19.37 -13.49 -0.64
N LYS A 81 -19.60 -14.05 0.54
CA LYS A 81 -20.43 -15.24 0.74
C LYS A 81 -21.91 -15.05 0.37
N PHE A 82 -22.35 -13.83 0.14
CA PHE A 82 -23.71 -13.47 -0.28
C PHE A 82 -23.78 -13.06 -1.75
N ASP A 83 -22.74 -13.36 -2.54
CA ASP A 83 -22.63 -13.02 -3.97
C ASP A 83 -22.54 -11.49 -4.25
N LYS A 84 -22.30 -10.67 -3.22
CA LYS A 84 -22.10 -9.23 -3.37
C LYS A 84 -20.68 -8.97 -3.85
N GLN A 85 -20.51 -8.08 -4.84
CA GLN A 85 -19.22 -7.66 -5.35
C GLN A 85 -18.39 -7.00 -4.25
N LEU A 86 -17.13 -7.40 -4.17
CA LEU A 86 -16.14 -6.83 -3.27
C LEU A 86 -15.22 -5.87 -4.04
N LEU A 87 -14.86 -4.77 -3.39
CA LEU A 87 -13.78 -3.89 -3.80
C LEU A 87 -12.51 -4.33 -3.07
N TYR A 88 -11.77 -5.24 -3.67
CA TYR A 88 -10.58 -5.83 -3.05
C TYR A 88 -9.51 -6.07 -4.10
N TYR A 89 -8.28 -5.73 -3.75
CA TYR A 89 -7.10 -6.04 -4.55
C TYR A 89 -6.01 -6.66 -3.69
N GLU A 90 -5.28 -7.57 -4.28
CA GLU A 90 -4.15 -8.27 -3.68
C GLU A 90 -3.20 -8.73 -4.77
N GLY A 91 -1.92 -8.53 -4.57
CA GLY A 91 -0.91 -9.01 -5.51
C GLY A 91 0.51 -8.63 -5.14
N ASN A 92 1.46 -9.17 -5.88
CA ASN A 92 2.83 -8.67 -5.86
C ASN A 92 2.83 -7.19 -6.16
N TRP A 93 3.77 -6.47 -5.57
CA TRP A 93 4.00 -5.06 -5.84
C TRP A 93 4.01 -4.73 -7.33
N ARG A 94 4.83 -5.44 -8.10
CA ARG A 94 4.91 -5.25 -9.56
C ARG A 94 3.57 -5.48 -10.26
N ASP A 95 2.87 -6.55 -9.92
CA ASP A 95 1.63 -6.91 -10.61
C ASP A 95 0.54 -5.86 -10.37
N ILE A 96 0.46 -5.29 -9.17
CA ILE A 96 -0.48 -4.22 -8.86
C ILE A 96 -0.11 -2.94 -9.63
N PHE A 97 1.10 -2.43 -9.46
CA PHE A 97 1.46 -1.12 -10.04
C PHE A 97 1.61 -1.14 -11.56
N GLN A 98 2.02 -2.26 -12.15
CA GLN A 98 2.01 -2.42 -13.60
C GLN A 98 0.60 -2.34 -14.19
N ASN A 99 -0.38 -2.94 -13.53
CA ASN A 99 -1.76 -2.87 -13.99
C ASN A 99 -2.38 -1.51 -13.71
N TRP A 100 -2.04 -0.88 -12.60
CA TRP A 100 -2.50 0.48 -12.30
C TRP A 100 -1.88 1.52 -13.23
N GLU A 101 -0.65 1.35 -13.67
CA GLU A 101 -0.05 2.21 -14.70
C GLU A 101 -0.89 2.20 -15.97
N ALA A 102 -1.27 1.04 -16.46
CA ALA A 102 -2.15 0.94 -17.61
C ALA A 102 -3.56 1.52 -17.35
N LEU A 103 -4.12 1.26 -16.16
CA LEU A 103 -5.43 1.78 -15.74
C LEU A 103 -5.43 3.31 -15.63
N SER A 104 -4.33 3.92 -15.21
CA SER A 104 -4.22 5.37 -15.03
C SER A 104 -4.45 6.17 -16.31
N ILE A 105 -4.24 5.55 -17.48
CA ILE A 105 -4.54 6.17 -18.79
C ILE A 105 -6.05 6.30 -18.99
N SER A 106 -6.80 5.28 -18.55
CA SER A 106 -8.27 5.26 -18.69
C SER A 106 -8.98 5.94 -17.52
N TYR A 107 -8.35 6.00 -16.37
CA TYR A 107 -8.89 6.56 -15.14
C TYR A 107 -7.88 7.47 -14.41
N PRO A 108 -7.53 8.63 -15.02
CA PRO A 108 -6.51 9.53 -14.49
C PRO A 108 -6.86 10.15 -13.12
N LEU A 109 -8.14 10.18 -12.74
CA LEU A 109 -8.57 10.67 -11.43
C LEU A 109 -8.07 9.80 -10.25
N ALA A 110 -7.63 8.57 -10.50
CA ALA A 110 -7.04 7.71 -9.48
C ALA A 110 -5.51 7.85 -9.36
N LEU A 111 -4.87 8.68 -10.18
CA LEU A 111 -3.40 8.81 -10.21
C LEU A 111 -2.81 9.24 -8.87
N GLU A 112 -3.43 10.22 -8.18
CA GLU A 112 -2.96 10.66 -6.86
C GLU A 112 -3.02 9.51 -5.85
N SER A 113 -4.11 8.73 -5.86
CA SER A 113 -4.24 7.56 -4.99
C SER A 113 -3.26 6.43 -5.34
N MET A 114 -3.00 6.19 -6.62
CA MET A 114 -2.02 5.19 -7.07
C MET A 114 -0.60 5.59 -6.65
N LEU A 115 -0.25 6.85 -6.86
CA LEU A 115 1.05 7.42 -6.48
C LEU A 115 1.21 7.42 -4.95
N SER A 116 0.18 7.83 -4.21
CA SER A 116 0.14 7.82 -2.75
C SER A 116 0.37 6.41 -2.19
N ASN A 117 -0.31 5.39 -2.75
CA ASN A 117 -0.09 4.00 -2.35
C ASN A 117 1.33 3.52 -2.64
N PHE A 118 1.93 3.94 -3.75
CA PHE A 118 3.31 3.56 -4.05
C PHE A 118 4.26 4.16 -3.00
N VAL A 119 4.22 5.48 -2.82
CA VAL A 119 5.16 6.20 -1.95
C VAL A 119 4.98 5.79 -0.48
N ASN A 120 3.74 5.77 0.02
CA ASN A 120 3.45 5.53 1.42
C ASN A 120 3.75 4.10 1.90
N ASN A 121 3.86 3.17 0.98
CA ASN A 121 4.14 1.77 1.31
C ASN A 121 5.56 1.31 0.94
N CYS A 122 6.40 2.17 0.37
CA CYS A 122 7.83 1.90 0.21
C CYS A 122 8.58 2.09 1.52
N THR A 123 9.76 1.50 1.64
CA THR A 123 10.69 1.81 2.75
C THR A 123 11.30 3.20 2.56
N ALA A 124 11.89 3.75 3.64
CA ALA A 124 12.61 5.03 3.57
C ALA A 124 13.78 5.01 2.55
N ASP A 125 14.36 3.85 2.31
CA ASP A 125 15.45 3.65 1.33
C ASP A 125 14.94 3.44 -0.11
N GLY A 126 13.63 3.49 -0.33
CA GLY A 126 13.02 3.36 -1.65
C GLY A 126 12.76 1.92 -2.11
N TYR A 127 12.88 0.94 -1.23
CA TYR A 127 12.54 -0.45 -1.53
C TYR A 127 11.05 -0.70 -1.32
N ASN A 128 10.52 -1.70 -2.00
CA ASN A 128 9.11 -2.05 -1.92
C ASN A 128 8.90 -3.36 -1.16
N PRO A 129 7.77 -3.48 -0.43
CA PRO A 129 7.35 -4.74 0.17
C PRO A 129 7.06 -5.80 -0.89
N TYR A 130 7.02 -7.07 -0.46
CA TYR A 130 6.71 -8.19 -1.32
C TYR A 130 5.30 -8.08 -1.92
N ARG A 131 4.32 -7.78 -1.07
CA ARG A 131 2.90 -7.79 -1.41
C ARG A 131 2.21 -6.52 -0.96
N ILE A 132 1.28 -6.06 -1.78
CA ILE A 132 0.32 -5.01 -1.42
C ILE A 132 -1.10 -5.55 -1.54
N THR A 133 -1.93 -5.22 -0.58
CA THR A 133 -3.36 -5.51 -0.57
C THR A 133 -4.13 -4.23 -0.30
N ARG A 134 -5.45 -4.29 -0.49
CA ARG A 134 -6.34 -3.20 -0.06
C ARG A 134 -6.14 -2.83 1.41
N ASP A 135 -5.93 -3.82 2.24
CA ASP A 135 -5.89 -3.66 3.69
C ASP A 135 -4.48 -3.38 4.24
N GLY A 136 -3.44 -3.42 3.40
CA GLY A 136 -2.08 -3.09 3.83
C GLY A 136 -1.00 -3.71 2.98
N ILE A 137 0.19 -3.80 3.54
CA ILE A 137 1.37 -4.40 2.94
C ILE A 137 1.83 -5.60 3.73
N ASP A 138 2.51 -6.53 3.06
CA ASP A 138 3.18 -7.64 3.71
C ASP A 138 4.62 -7.75 3.24
N TRP A 139 5.46 -8.14 4.17
CA TRP A 139 6.84 -8.54 3.94
C TRP A 139 7.07 -9.97 4.41
N GLU A 140 8.13 -10.59 3.92
CA GLU A 140 8.49 -11.93 4.35
C GLU A 140 9.09 -11.88 5.76
N ILE A 141 8.68 -12.85 6.59
CA ILE A 141 9.27 -13.09 7.91
C ILE A 141 10.34 -14.16 7.75
N PHE A 142 11.49 -13.95 8.34
CA PHE A 142 12.57 -14.92 8.33
C PHE A 142 12.14 -16.22 9.04
N GLU A 143 12.10 -17.31 8.29
CA GLU A 143 11.86 -18.67 8.80
C GLU A 143 13.13 -19.50 8.59
N PRO A 144 13.88 -19.85 9.66
CA PRO A 144 15.20 -20.51 9.53
C PRO A 144 15.18 -21.81 8.74
N ASP A 145 14.07 -22.55 8.79
CA ASP A 145 13.89 -23.83 8.12
C ASP A 145 13.35 -23.73 6.69
N ASN A 146 13.04 -22.51 6.25
CA ASN A 146 12.51 -22.24 4.92
C ASN A 146 13.55 -21.49 4.07
N GLY A 147 14.24 -22.19 3.19
CA GLY A 147 15.24 -21.61 2.31
C GLY A 147 14.74 -20.51 1.37
N TRP A 148 13.43 -20.30 1.31
CA TRP A 148 12.79 -19.24 0.52
C TRP A 148 12.45 -17.99 1.35
N SER A 149 12.46 -18.06 2.68
CA SER A 149 12.13 -16.93 3.56
C SER A 149 13.18 -15.82 3.59
N ASN A 150 14.39 -16.10 3.04
CA ASN A 150 15.49 -15.13 2.97
C ASN A 150 15.51 -14.30 1.68
N ILE A 151 14.52 -14.45 0.85
CA ILE A 151 14.40 -13.64 -0.34
C ILE A 151 13.88 -12.27 0.09
N GLY A 152 14.78 -11.44 0.59
CA GLY A 152 14.53 -10.01 0.66
C GLY A 152 14.22 -9.52 -0.74
N TYR A 153 12.95 -9.30 -1.02
CA TYR A 153 12.45 -8.86 -2.31
C TYR A 153 12.76 -7.36 -2.45
N TRP A 154 14.03 -7.07 -2.63
CA TRP A 154 14.53 -5.74 -2.90
C TRP A 154 14.56 -5.53 -4.41
N ASN A 155 13.44 -5.10 -4.95
CA ASN A 155 13.33 -4.84 -6.38
C ASN A 155 13.41 -3.34 -6.64
N ASP A 156 14.59 -2.86 -6.96
CA ASP A 156 14.84 -1.50 -7.38
C ASP A 156 14.19 -1.14 -8.72
N HIS A 157 14.12 -2.07 -9.67
CA HIS A 157 13.55 -1.83 -11.00
C HIS A 157 12.06 -1.44 -10.97
N GLN A 158 11.35 -1.71 -9.89
CA GLN A 158 9.93 -1.37 -9.77
C GLN A 158 9.69 0.12 -9.55
N ILE A 159 10.72 0.89 -9.22
CA ILE A 159 10.67 2.36 -9.16
C ILE A 159 10.20 2.99 -10.47
N ILE A 160 10.33 2.29 -11.61
CA ILE A 160 9.85 2.76 -12.90
C ILE A 160 8.34 3.07 -12.91
N TYR A 161 7.54 2.36 -12.09
CA TYR A 161 6.10 2.64 -12.01
C TYR A 161 5.83 3.96 -11.28
N LEU A 162 6.63 4.32 -10.29
CA LEU A 162 6.58 5.64 -9.67
C LEU A 162 6.85 6.73 -10.70
N LEU A 163 7.91 6.59 -11.48
CA LEU A 163 8.23 7.53 -12.57
C LEU A 163 7.05 7.67 -13.54
N LYS A 164 6.46 6.57 -13.97
CA LYS A 164 5.33 6.57 -14.90
C LYS A 164 4.10 7.26 -14.32
N PHE A 165 3.77 7.04 -13.06
CA PHE A 165 2.67 7.77 -12.40
C PHE A 165 2.93 9.27 -12.34
N LEU A 166 4.15 9.68 -12.00
CA LEU A 166 4.55 11.10 -12.00
C LEU A 166 4.43 11.71 -13.41
N GLU A 167 4.90 11.01 -14.45
CA GLU A 167 4.77 11.44 -15.83
C GLU A 167 3.30 11.54 -16.26
N HIS A 168 2.47 10.55 -15.93
CA HIS A 168 1.04 10.55 -16.27
C HIS A 168 0.32 11.68 -15.56
N LEU A 169 0.57 11.89 -14.27
CA LEU A 169 -0.05 12.97 -13.49
C LEU A 169 0.39 14.34 -14.03
N SER A 170 1.66 14.52 -14.34
CA SER A 170 2.18 15.75 -14.95
C SER A 170 1.53 16.05 -16.32
N ARG A 171 1.34 15.03 -17.15
CA ARG A 171 0.66 15.18 -18.44
C ARG A 171 -0.83 15.44 -18.30
N PHE A 172 -1.47 14.81 -17.32
CA PHE A 172 -2.89 14.99 -17.06
C PHE A 172 -3.17 16.37 -16.47
N ASN A 173 -2.44 16.77 -15.43
CA ASN A 173 -2.53 18.10 -14.84
C ASN A 173 -1.32 18.40 -13.93
N ASN A 174 -0.40 19.20 -14.45
CA ASN A 174 0.83 19.55 -13.74
C ASN A 174 0.59 20.34 -12.42
N HIS A 175 -0.50 21.12 -12.34
CA HIS A 175 -0.84 21.83 -11.10
C HIS A 175 -1.27 20.88 -10.00
N ILE A 176 -1.98 19.80 -10.33
CA ILE A 176 -2.32 18.75 -9.37
C ILE A 176 -1.04 18.10 -8.83
N LEU A 177 -0.09 17.78 -9.70
CA LEU A 177 1.18 17.18 -9.29
C LEU A 177 1.94 18.09 -8.30
N ILE A 178 2.08 19.37 -8.60
CA ILE A 178 2.78 20.33 -7.75
C ILE A 178 2.09 20.41 -6.38
N ASN A 179 0.76 20.60 -6.36
CA ASN A 179 -0.01 20.69 -5.13
C ASN A 179 0.05 19.39 -4.31
N PHE A 180 0.08 18.23 -4.98
CA PHE A 180 0.15 16.94 -4.31
C PHE A 180 1.50 16.71 -3.63
N LEU A 181 2.60 17.09 -4.30
CA LEU A 181 3.94 16.94 -3.75
C LEU A 181 4.24 17.87 -2.56
N ASP A 182 3.48 18.97 -2.42
CA ASP A 182 3.62 19.93 -1.31
C ASP A 182 2.77 19.53 -0.09
N LYS A 183 2.06 18.40 -0.12
CA LYS A 183 1.23 17.93 0.98
C LYS A 183 2.01 17.13 2.01
N ASP A 184 1.69 17.33 3.29
CA ASP A 184 2.22 16.51 4.39
C ASP A 184 1.36 15.25 4.60
N ILE A 185 1.41 14.33 3.63
CA ILE A 185 0.60 13.10 3.60
C ILE A 185 1.42 11.84 3.30
N PHE A 186 2.74 11.94 3.36
CA PHE A 186 3.61 10.83 3.02
C PHE A 186 4.15 10.11 4.26
N SER A 187 4.23 8.79 4.14
CA SER A 187 4.79 7.88 5.12
C SER A 187 5.75 6.90 4.43
N TYR A 188 6.32 6.00 5.18
CA TYR A 188 7.13 4.91 4.64
C TYR A 188 6.89 3.62 5.44
N ALA A 189 7.15 2.48 4.80
CA ALA A 189 7.03 1.18 5.44
C ALA A 189 8.14 0.99 6.49
N ASN A 190 7.74 0.76 7.74
CA ASN A 190 8.63 0.54 8.87
C ASN A 190 9.05 -0.93 8.98
N VAL A 191 9.70 -1.44 7.93
CA VAL A 191 10.09 -2.86 7.85
C VAL A 191 11.10 -3.26 8.92
N PRO A 192 11.04 -4.50 9.43
CA PRO A 192 11.99 -5.03 10.42
C PRO A 192 13.26 -5.60 9.75
N TYR A 193 13.76 -4.91 8.74
CA TYR A 193 14.94 -5.32 7.99
C TYR A 193 16.02 -4.26 8.08
N GLU A 194 17.26 -4.71 8.17
CA GLU A 194 18.44 -3.89 7.99
C GLU A 194 19.26 -4.46 6.83
N ILE A 195 19.66 -3.62 5.88
CA ILE A 195 20.53 -4.03 4.79
C ILE A 195 21.92 -4.22 5.37
N LYS A 196 22.56 -5.33 5.04
CA LYS A 196 23.93 -5.64 5.46
C LYS A 196 24.92 -4.68 4.84
N ASP A 197 26.05 -4.50 5.53
CA ASP A 197 27.19 -3.74 5.01
C ASP A 197 27.72 -4.32 3.70
N PHE A 198 28.30 -3.47 2.88
CA PHE A 198 28.81 -3.82 1.55
C PHE A 198 29.73 -5.04 1.53
N ASP A 199 30.68 -5.13 2.49
CA ASP A 199 31.58 -6.26 2.59
C ASP A 199 30.86 -7.59 2.85
N GLN A 200 29.83 -7.56 3.70
CA GLN A 200 28.98 -8.73 3.96
C GLN A 200 28.12 -9.13 2.75
N LEU A 201 27.70 -8.15 1.95
CA LEU A 201 26.95 -8.41 0.71
C LEU A 201 27.82 -9.05 -0.38
N ILE A 202 29.13 -8.72 -0.41
CA ILE A 202 30.08 -9.37 -1.32
C ILE A 202 30.33 -10.82 -0.91
N ASP A 203 30.49 -11.07 0.39
CA ASP A 203 30.76 -12.40 0.92
C ASP A 203 29.59 -13.37 0.73
N ASP A 204 28.35 -12.88 0.92
CA ASP A 204 27.13 -13.67 0.67
C ASP A 204 26.02 -12.84 0.01
N PRO A 205 26.02 -12.76 -1.32
CA PRO A 205 25.04 -11.95 -2.08
C PRO A 205 23.62 -12.50 -2.04
N LYS A 206 23.40 -13.68 -1.45
CA LYS A 206 22.05 -14.25 -1.27
C LYS A 206 21.41 -13.81 0.03
N LEU A 207 22.21 -13.49 1.04
CA LEU A 207 21.75 -13.10 2.37
C LEU A 207 21.99 -11.59 2.58
N THR A 208 21.10 -10.77 2.01
CA THR A 208 21.30 -9.31 1.90
C THR A 208 20.80 -8.51 3.09
N ILE A 209 20.00 -9.12 3.97
CA ILE A 209 19.36 -8.43 5.10
C ILE A 209 19.62 -9.14 6.42
N ASN A 210 19.56 -8.35 7.51
CA ASN A 210 19.38 -8.84 8.88
C ASN A 210 17.93 -8.59 9.28
N PHE A 211 17.27 -9.61 9.83
CA PHE A 211 15.91 -9.48 10.34
C PHE A 211 15.93 -9.08 11.82
N ASP A 212 15.27 -7.95 12.16
CA ASP A 212 15.13 -7.47 13.53
C ASP A 212 13.83 -7.99 14.16
N PHE A 213 13.91 -9.11 14.88
CA PHE A 213 12.78 -9.71 15.57
C PHE A 213 12.15 -8.77 16.61
N LYS A 214 12.95 -7.97 17.31
CA LYS A 214 12.43 -7.03 18.33
C LYS A 214 11.62 -5.91 17.68
N LYS A 215 12.08 -5.41 16.54
CA LYS A 215 11.34 -4.42 15.75
C LYS A 215 10.07 -5.02 15.22
N ASN A 216 10.11 -6.26 14.70
CA ASN A 216 8.93 -6.98 14.23
C ASN A 216 7.88 -7.15 15.34
N ASP A 217 8.27 -7.52 16.55
CA ASP A 217 7.34 -7.63 17.69
C ASP A 217 6.69 -6.28 18.03
N LYS A 218 7.46 -5.19 18.02
CA LYS A 218 6.91 -3.83 18.21
C LYS A 218 5.90 -3.47 17.14
N ILE A 219 6.18 -3.80 15.89
CA ILE A 219 5.26 -3.54 14.77
C ILE A 219 3.98 -4.36 14.93
N ASN A 220 4.08 -5.64 15.35
CA ASN A 220 2.91 -6.47 15.62
C ASN A 220 2.02 -5.87 16.71
N HIS A 221 2.59 -5.35 17.78
CA HIS A 221 1.84 -4.62 18.81
C HIS A 221 1.18 -3.34 18.28
N LEU A 222 1.84 -2.60 17.38
CA LEU A 222 1.24 -1.45 16.73
C LEU A 222 0.05 -1.86 15.84
N ILE A 223 0.19 -2.95 15.07
CA ILE A 223 -0.90 -3.48 14.25
C ILE A 223 -2.11 -3.87 15.11
N GLU A 224 -1.89 -4.52 16.24
CA GLU A 224 -2.96 -4.86 17.20
C GLU A 224 -3.67 -3.61 17.73
N ALA A 225 -2.91 -2.57 18.04
CA ALA A 225 -3.43 -1.33 18.62
C ALA A 225 -4.17 -0.46 17.60
N VAL A 226 -3.55 -0.17 16.45
CA VAL A 226 -4.07 0.82 15.51
C VAL A 226 -4.67 0.21 14.23
N GLY A 227 -4.27 -0.99 13.83
CA GLY A 227 -4.60 -1.61 12.57
C GLY A 227 -3.38 -1.76 11.67
N THR A 228 -3.59 -2.07 10.38
CA THR A 228 -2.48 -2.40 9.45
C THR A 228 -1.54 -1.22 9.17
N ASP A 229 -1.95 0.01 9.44
CA ASP A 229 -1.09 1.19 9.44
C ASP A 229 0.03 1.14 10.50
N GLY A 230 -0.04 0.24 11.47
CA GLY A 230 1.07 -0.05 12.36
C GLY A 230 2.35 -0.51 11.65
N LYS A 231 2.27 -0.82 10.36
CA LYS A 231 3.42 -1.11 9.50
C LYS A 231 4.07 0.13 8.84
N LEU A 232 3.49 1.30 9.01
CA LEU A 232 3.94 2.57 8.40
C LEU A 232 4.55 3.53 9.42
#